data_02971973fbfb32bc4920ee1f564c5587
#
_entry.id   02971973fbfb32bc4920ee1f564c5587
#
_cell.length_a   1.000
_cell.length_b   1.000
_cell.length_c   1.000
_cell.angle_alpha   90.00
_cell.angle_beta   90.00
_cell.angle_gamma   90.00
#
_symmetry.space_group_name_H-M   'P 1'
#
loop_
_entity.id
_entity.type
_entity.pdbx_description
1 polymer ?
#
loop_
_entity_poly.entity_id
_entity_poly.type
_entity_poly.pdbx_seq_one_letter_code
_entity_poly.pdbx_strand_id
1 'polypeptide(L)'
;MLDFGPKLDLGNRVILSPDEIIQFSGLMIYKNVSALKEAIEKARKGEIDPEKTRKSLANTVGRAHASMGAMAGGVFYFCGDSSKMCDSAFTGAVFSNAHMTSGRRTEVGTDEEEIIVPRAINQFGGRALEVYLEASHNHITASKALRERGVVKQEAAKILHYGIVGGGTIFLSVKTIADFAKFQLDQPLPVECKEMIGQLEKAVRDNGASILLEARKRAPRMCYPNPSIFRNEDNEASEIAGKLYKNGWENPLLLHAHVPDSRLLEKRVKEYVSLLNKAHESEQSFKDNKENLAQIARAIAGDFPSFSVSLAEFVPWRVWGEDKRHRTVAQSVEPIYYAIGRAEAFLFQSKQRELTPNYVRQFFSVPKSIAEDPENMNIWMDQIEEGLSVYRSLIKTGIDKSDAVYVVPRGIKLALVKRYDLYNTLFGGFIPLRMCTTAEPEMCATTHKEAAMLKKVLPEYMHSLLNPKCNQVGCSEEIFGKKCSTAKTFMPWYDIDAHERSNSERQNAIMDAI
;
A
#
# COMPACT_ATOMS: atom_id res chain seq x y z
N MET A 1 2.62 -21.61 12.12
CA MET A 1 1.60 -22.59 11.63
C MET A 1 0.78 -21.89 10.55
N LEU A 2 0.87 -22.34 9.32
CA LEU A 2 0.11 -21.74 8.21
C LEU A 2 -1.31 -22.28 8.24
N ASP A 3 -2.29 -21.41 8.52
CA ASP A 3 -3.70 -21.78 8.42
C ASP A 3 -4.20 -21.40 7.02
N PHE A 4 -4.37 -22.40 6.16
CA PHE A 4 -4.84 -22.25 4.79
C PHE A 4 -6.36 -22.20 4.72
N GLY A 5 -6.92 -21.09 5.14
CA GLY A 5 -8.33 -20.79 4.99
C GLY A 5 -9.25 -21.44 6.05
N PRO A 6 -10.53 -21.08 6.03
CA PRO A 6 -11.48 -21.61 6.99
C PRO A 6 -11.61 -23.12 6.81
N LYS A 7 -11.48 -23.84 7.90
CA LYS A 7 -11.84 -25.26 7.95
C LYS A 7 -13.32 -25.36 7.59
N LEU A 8 -13.62 -25.96 6.46
CA LEU A 8 -15.00 -26.16 6.05
C LEU A 8 -15.62 -27.18 7.03
N ASP A 9 -16.49 -26.71 7.90
CA ASP A 9 -17.27 -27.61 8.75
C ASP A 9 -18.41 -28.18 7.93
N LEU A 10 -18.24 -29.41 7.47
CA LEU A 10 -19.25 -30.16 6.72
C LEU A 10 -20.06 -31.10 7.66
N GLY A 11 -20.13 -30.75 8.96
CA GLY A 11 -20.79 -31.56 9.97
C GLY A 11 -19.93 -32.64 10.60
N ASN A 12 -18.92 -33.15 9.89
CA ASN A 12 -17.75 -33.86 10.39
C ASN A 12 -16.55 -33.17 9.71
N ARG A 13 -15.67 -32.55 10.47
CA ARG A 13 -14.54 -31.76 9.98
C ARG A 13 -13.75 -32.51 8.92
N VAL A 14 -13.85 -32.06 7.67
CA VAL A 14 -13.00 -32.53 6.57
C VAL A 14 -11.90 -31.49 6.38
N ILE A 15 -10.66 -31.90 6.63
CA ILE A 15 -9.49 -31.07 6.34
C ILE A 15 -9.11 -31.36 4.88
N LEU A 16 -9.29 -30.36 4.02
CA LEU A 16 -8.90 -30.42 2.62
C LEU A 16 -7.57 -29.71 2.42
N SER A 17 -6.69 -30.30 1.61
CA SER A 17 -5.51 -29.60 1.11
C SER A 17 -5.92 -28.48 0.14
N PRO A 18 -5.09 -27.44 -0.09
CA PRO A 18 -5.37 -26.42 -1.09
C PRO A 18 -5.65 -26.97 -2.48
N ASP A 19 -4.96 -28.04 -2.90
CA ASP A 19 -5.18 -28.70 -4.18
C ASP A 19 -6.58 -29.36 -4.24
N GLU A 20 -7.03 -29.97 -3.17
CA GLU A 20 -8.38 -30.56 -3.05
C GLU A 20 -9.47 -29.49 -3.07
N ILE A 21 -9.27 -28.35 -2.37
CA ILE A 21 -10.20 -27.20 -2.43
C ILE A 21 -10.37 -26.72 -3.87
N ILE A 22 -9.26 -26.61 -4.59
CA ILE A 22 -9.27 -26.15 -5.97
C ILE A 22 -9.93 -27.18 -6.88
N GLN A 23 -9.65 -28.47 -6.67
CA GLN A 23 -10.31 -29.55 -7.40
C GLN A 23 -11.82 -29.53 -7.19
N PHE A 24 -12.27 -29.39 -5.96
CA PHE A 24 -13.70 -29.35 -5.62
C PHE A 24 -14.38 -28.13 -6.25
N SER A 25 -13.72 -26.97 -6.21
CA SER A 25 -14.21 -25.78 -6.93
C SER A 25 -14.32 -26.04 -8.43
N GLY A 26 -13.36 -26.76 -9.02
CA GLY A 26 -13.39 -27.15 -10.44
C GLY A 26 -14.52 -28.10 -10.79
N LEU A 27 -14.88 -29.02 -9.90
CA LEU A 27 -16.00 -29.93 -10.14
C LEU A 27 -17.33 -29.19 -10.31
N MET A 28 -17.55 -28.12 -9.55
CA MET A 28 -18.73 -27.27 -9.74
C MET A 28 -18.77 -26.61 -11.11
N ILE A 29 -17.63 -26.13 -11.59
CA ILE A 29 -17.53 -25.38 -12.84
C ILE A 29 -17.65 -26.30 -14.05
N TYR A 30 -16.99 -27.48 -14.03
CA TYR A 30 -16.83 -28.35 -15.21
C TYR A 30 -17.75 -29.57 -15.24
N LYS A 31 -18.40 -29.88 -14.13
CA LYS A 31 -19.35 -30.99 -14.02
C LYS A 31 -20.72 -30.50 -13.57
N ASN A 32 -21.00 -30.61 -12.31
CA ASN A 32 -22.24 -30.13 -11.68
C ASN A 32 -22.18 -30.28 -10.15
N VAL A 33 -23.24 -29.85 -9.48
CA VAL A 33 -23.37 -29.95 -8.03
C VAL A 33 -23.35 -31.40 -7.52
N SER A 34 -23.87 -32.36 -8.30
CA SER A 34 -23.87 -33.78 -7.91
C SER A 34 -22.47 -34.35 -7.82
N ALA A 35 -21.60 -34.00 -8.77
CA ALA A 35 -20.19 -34.43 -8.75
C ALA A 35 -19.44 -33.82 -7.54
N LEU A 36 -19.76 -32.60 -7.15
CA LEU A 36 -19.21 -31.99 -5.92
C LEU A 36 -19.69 -32.73 -4.68
N LYS A 37 -20.99 -33.03 -4.57
CA LYS A 37 -21.56 -33.80 -3.43
C LYS A 37 -20.88 -35.15 -3.29
N GLU A 38 -20.72 -35.88 -4.38
CA GLU A 38 -20.00 -37.16 -4.40
C GLU A 38 -18.55 -37.04 -3.93
N ALA A 39 -17.86 -36.00 -4.40
CA ALA A 39 -16.47 -35.75 -3.97
C ALA A 39 -16.38 -35.41 -2.46
N ILE A 40 -17.33 -34.63 -1.94
CA ILE A 40 -17.42 -34.33 -0.50
C ILE A 40 -17.66 -35.60 0.32
N GLU A 41 -18.55 -36.48 -0.13
CA GLU A 41 -18.80 -37.75 0.58
C GLU A 41 -17.57 -38.67 0.58
N LYS A 42 -16.83 -38.72 -0.53
CA LYS A 42 -15.55 -39.43 -0.61
C LYS A 42 -14.52 -38.83 0.35
N ALA A 43 -14.44 -37.49 0.41
CA ALA A 43 -13.57 -36.80 1.36
C ALA A 43 -13.90 -37.15 2.82
N ARG A 44 -15.19 -37.18 3.17
CA ARG A 44 -15.66 -37.58 4.51
C ARG A 44 -15.25 -39.00 4.90
N LYS A 45 -15.19 -39.89 3.91
CA LYS A 45 -14.79 -41.28 4.10
C LYS A 45 -13.27 -41.53 4.05
N GLY A 46 -12.50 -40.45 3.77
CA GLY A 46 -11.05 -40.58 3.55
C GLY A 46 -10.69 -41.26 2.22
N GLU A 47 -11.62 -41.32 1.27
CA GLU A 47 -11.48 -42.03 -0.01
C GLU A 47 -10.99 -41.09 -1.14
N ILE A 48 -10.33 -39.98 -0.82
CA ILE A 48 -9.72 -39.10 -1.81
C ILE A 48 -8.47 -39.76 -2.38
N ASP A 49 -8.45 -39.92 -3.71
CA ASP A 49 -7.27 -40.39 -4.43
C ASP A 49 -6.36 -39.21 -4.80
N PRO A 50 -5.17 -39.06 -4.18
CA PRO A 50 -4.25 -37.96 -4.45
C PRO A 50 -3.78 -37.91 -5.91
N GLU A 51 -3.58 -39.07 -6.55
CA GLU A 51 -3.15 -39.16 -7.95
C GLU A 51 -4.24 -38.66 -8.91
N LYS A 52 -5.49 -39.00 -8.62
CA LYS A 52 -6.64 -38.53 -9.40
C LYS A 52 -6.84 -37.02 -9.24
N THR A 53 -6.67 -36.52 -8.01
CA THR A 53 -6.66 -35.07 -7.73
C THR A 53 -5.58 -34.38 -8.55
N ARG A 54 -4.36 -34.89 -8.52
CA ARG A 54 -3.22 -34.36 -9.27
C ARG A 54 -3.47 -34.32 -10.78
N LYS A 55 -3.98 -35.39 -11.37
CA LYS A 55 -4.32 -35.45 -12.81
C LYS A 55 -5.43 -34.45 -13.17
N SER A 56 -6.46 -34.36 -12.32
CA SER A 56 -7.56 -33.40 -12.53
C SER A 56 -7.07 -31.95 -12.51
N LEU A 57 -6.24 -31.62 -11.53
CA LEU A 57 -5.65 -30.28 -11.41
C LEU A 57 -4.70 -29.96 -12.57
N ALA A 58 -3.82 -30.87 -12.94
CA ALA A 58 -2.92 -30.68 -14.07
C ALA A 58 -3.69 -30.40 -15.38
N ASN A 59 -4.79 -31.10 -15.60
CA ASN A 59 -5.64 -30.89 -16.78
C ASN A 59 -6.42 -29.57 -16.71
N THR A 60 -6.82 -29.11 -15.54
CA THR A 60 -7.68 -27.93 -15.38
C THR A 60 -6.84 -26.67 -15.24
N VAL A 61 -5.88 -26.68 -14.34
CA VAL A 61 -5.01 -25.53 -14.05
C VAL A 61 -3.92 -25.39 -15.11
N GLY A 62 -3.44 -26.50 -15.67
CA GLY A 62 -2.47 -26.51 -16.76
C GLY A 62 -2.98 -25.85 -18.05
N ARG A 63 -4.31 -25.74 -18.21
CA ARG A 63 -4.96 -24.95 -19.27
C ARG A 63 -5.16 -23.47 -18.90
N ALA A 64 -4.47 -23.00 -17.86
CA ALA A 64 -4.45 -21.60 -17.44
C ALA A 64 -5.75 -21.04 -16.82
N HIS A 65 -6.59 -21.89 -16.22
CA HIS A 65 -7.71 -21.42 -15.39
C HIS A 65 -7.23 -20.92 -14.01
N ALA A 66 -6.42 -19.86 -14.04
CA ALA A 66 -5.74 -19.30 -12.88
C ALA A 66 -6.68 -18.73 -11.81
N SER A 67 -7.94 -18.43 -12.17
CA SER A 67 -8.95 -17.95 -11.23
C SER A 67 -9.23 -18.94 -10.10
N MET A 68 -9.08 -20.24 -10.36
CA MET A 68 -9.23 -21.28 -9.34
C MET A 68 -8.17 -21.19 -8.23
N GLY A 69 -6.97 -20.72 -8.56
CA GLY A 69 -5.91 -20.52 -7.59
C GLY A 69 -6.10 -19.35 -6.62
N ALA A 70 -7.07 -18.47 -6.92
CA ALA A 70 -7.46 -17.44 -5.99
C ALA A 70 -8.32 -17.98 -4.82
N MET A 71 -8.83 -19.19 -4.91
CA MET A 71 -9.62 -19.84 -3.87
C MET A 71 -8.75 -20.39 -2.73
N ALA A 72 -7.46 -20.60 -2.96
CA ALA A 72 -6.52 -21.06 -1.94
C ALA A 72 -5.51 -19.96 -1.61
N GLY A 73 -5.20 -19.80 -0.34
CA GLY A 73 -4.25 -18.80 0.15
C GLY A 73 -4.04 -18.92 1.65
N GLY A 74 -3.26 -18.00 2.18
CA GLY A 74 -2.96 -17.98 3.60
C GLY A 74 -2.56 -16.61 4.10
N VAL A 75 -2.55 -16.47 5.42
CA VAL A 75 -1.98 -15.32 6.12
C VAL A 75 -0.54 -15.65 6.45
N PHE A 76 0.37 -14.84 5.95
CA PHE A 76 1.80 -14.97 6.20
C PHE A 76 2.23 -13.90 7.19
N TYR A 77 3.07 -14.30 8.14
CA TYR A 77 3.66 -13.40 9.11
C TYR A 77 5.08 -13.08 8.70
N PHE A 78 5.36 -11.80 8.50
CA PHE A 78 6.70 -11.28 8.38
C PHE A 78 7.13 -10.82 9.78
N CYS A 79 8.00 -11.55 10.41
CA CYS A 79 8.46 -11.26 11.76
C CYS A 79 9.94 -11.62 11.91
N GLY A 80 10.54 -11.10 12.96
CA GLY A 80 11.95 -11.34 13.24
C GLY A 80 12.86 -10.48 12.36
N ASP A 81 13.73 -11.12 11.60
CA ASP A 81 14.83 -10.48 10.90
C ASP A 81 14.46 -9.86 9.54
N SER A 82 13.17 -9.62 9.27
CA SER A 82 12.76 -8.97 8.03
C SER A 82 12.82 -7.45 8.13
N SER A 83 13.27 -6.81 7.03
CA SER A 83 13.31 -5.36 6.95
C SER A 83 11.97 -4.74 6.52
N LYS A 84 11.83 -3.43 6.71
CA LYS A 84 10.71 -2.67 6.12
C LYS A 84 10.77 -2.62 4.58
N MET A 85 11.86 -3.04 3.94
CA MET A 85 11.94 -3.16 2.49
C MET A 85 10.92 -4.15 1.93
N CYS A 86 10.62 -5.21 2.68
CA CYS A 86 9.59 -6.19 2.32
C CYS A 86 8.18 -5.58 2.25
N ASP A 87 7.87 -4.60 3.12
CA ASP A 87 6.64 -3.82 2.97
C ASP A 87 6.59 -3.11 1.61
N SER A 88 7.68 -2.49 1.18
CA SER A 88 7.76 -1.84 -0.13
C SER A 88 7.57 -2.81 -1.29
N ALA A 89 8.09 -4.02 -1.20
CA ALA A 89 8.02 -5.00 -2.28
C ALA A 89 6.64 -5.68 -2.44
N PHE A 90 5.96 -5.99 -1.33
CA PHE A 90 4.81 -6.92 -1.36
C PHE A 90 3.46 -6.28 -1.11
N THR A 91 3.37 -5.23 -0.29
CA THR A 91 2.06 -4.70 0.12
C THR A 91 1.31 -3.92 -0.95
N GLY A 92 1.97 -3.58 -2.07
CA GLY A 92 1.36 -2.99 -3.26
C GLY A 92 0.61 -3.97 -4.16
N ALA A 93 0.70 -5.29 -3.90
CA ALA A 93 0.01 -6.29 -4.71
C ALA A 93 -1.51 -6.09 -4.66
N VAL A 94 -2.13 -5.98 -5.85
CA VAL A 94 -3.55 -5.63 -5.97
C VAL A 94 -4.45 -6.68 -5.31
N PHE A 95 -4.10 -7.96 -5.44
CA PHE A 95 -4.85 -9.06 -4.83
C PHE A 95 -4.21 -9.55 -3.52
N SER A 96 -3.99 -8.64 -2.59
CA SER A 96 -3.47 -8.91 -1.26
C SER A 96 -4.15 -8.06 -0.20
N ASN A 97 -4.04 -8.46 1.06
CA ASN A 97 -4.33 -7.61 2.21
C ASN A 97 -3.15 -7.66 3.16
N ALA A 98 -2.75 -6.51 3.70
CA ALA A 98 -1.59 -6.44 4.56
C ALA A 98 -1.79 -5.49 5.74
N HIS A 99 -1.35 -5.93 6.91
CA HIS A 99 -1.21 -5.13 8.11
C HIS A 99 0.26 -5.14 8.51
N MET A 100 0.95 -4.04 8.28
CA MET A 100 2.38 -3.91 8.56
C MET A 100 2.60 -2.95 9.72
N THR A 101 3.68 -3.15 10.45
CA THR A 101 4.10 -2.28 11.55
C THR A 101 4.16 -0.83 11.09
N SER A 102 3.37 0.01 11.73
CA SER A 102 3.24 1.42 11.36
C SER A 102 4.29 2.27 12.06
N GLY A 103 5.27 2.79 11.33
CA GLY A 103 6.22 3.77 11.85
C GLY A 103 5.60 5.14 12.25
N ARG A 104 4.29 5.32 12.06
CA ARG A 104 3.55 6.48 12.58
C ARG A 104 3.06 6.26 14.01
N ARG A 105 2.73 5.01 14.35
CA ARG A 105 2.11 4.64 15.63
C ARG A 105 3.07 3.95 16.57
N THR A 106 3.92 3.08 16.05
CA THR A 106 4.93 2.34 16.82
C THR A 106 6.30 3.01 16.70
N GLU A 107 7.15 2.81 17.68
CA GLU A 107 8.55 3.19 17.59
C GLU A 107 9.30 2.13 16.78
N VAL A 108 9.99 2.58 15.74
CA VAL A 108 10.82 1.75 14.89
C VAL A 108 12.03 2.56 14.44
N GLY A 109 13.17 1.92 14.32
CA GLY A 109 14.44 2.59 14.06
C GLY A 109 14.85 3.44 15.27
N THR A 110 14.68 2.88 16.47
CA THR A 110 15.04 3.54 17.73
C THR A 110 16.34 2.99 18.30
N ASP A 111 16.68 1.76 17.96
CA ASP A 111 17.84 1.06 18.49
C ASP A 111 18.70 0.46 17.38
N GLU A 112 19.98 0.29 17.67
CA GLU A 112 20.95 -0.29 16.75
C GLU A 112 20.64 -1.75 16.41
N GLU A 113 20.04 -2.49 17.33
CA GLU A 113 19.56 -3.86 17.14
C GLU A 113 18.45 -3.96 16.10
N GLU A 114 17.79 -2.84 15.76
CA GLU A 114 16.77 -2.78 14.71
C GLU A 114 17.35 -2.62 13.28
N ILE A 115 18.68 -2.51 13.12
CA ILE A 115 19.30 -2.39 11.81
C ILE A 115 19.37 -3.76 11.14
N ILE A 116 18.74 -3.85 9.97
CA ILE A 116 18.85 -5.03 9.10
C ILE A 116 19.93 -4.79 8.06
N VAL A 117 20.97 -5.60 8.11
CA VAL A 117 22.04 -5.56 7.13
C VAL A 117 21.66 -6.42 5.92
N PRO A 118 21.57 -5.87 4.70
CA PRO A 118 21.34 -6.66 3.50
C PRO A 118 22.40 -7.75 3.36
N ARG A 119 21.96 -8.96 2.99
CA ARG A 119 22.86 -10.11 2.92
C ARG A 119 24.07 -9.89 2.02
N ALA A 120 23.87 -9.22 0.88
CA ALA A 120 24.97 -8.91 -0.05
C ALA A 120 26.02 -8.01 0.60
N ILE A 121 25.61 -7.01 1.38
CA ILE A 121 26.52 -6.12 2.11
C ILE A 121 27.24 -6.89 3.22
N ASN A 122 26.51 -7.71 3.96
CA ASN A 122 27.10 -8.53 5.04
C ASN A 122 28.14 -9.54 4.49
N GLN A 123 27.83 -10.21 3.38
CA GLN A 123 28.74 -11.16 2.73
C GLN A 123 29.98 -10.49 2.13
N PHE A 124 29.82 -9.26 1.61
CA PHE A 124 30.95 -8.49 1.08
C PHE A 124 31.89 -8.07 2.23
N GLY A 125 31.33 -7.70 3.38
CA GLY A 125 32.06 -7.35 4.59
C GLY A 125 32.94 -6.09 4.44
N GLY A 126 33.92 -5.96 5.31
CA GLY A 126 34.94 -4.89 5.26
C GLY A 126 34.30 -3.49 5.20
N ARG A 127 34.88 -2.62 4.36
CA ARG A 127 34.46 -1.21 4.27
C ARG A 127 33.00 -1.03 3.84
N ALA A 128 32.44 -1.93 3.04
CA ALA A 128 31.04 -1.84 2.61
C ALA A 128 30.08 -2.00 3.81
N LEU A 129 30.36 -2.98 4.67
CA LEU A 129 29.59 -3.20 5.90
C LEU A 129 29.75 -2.04 6.88
N GLU A 130 30.97 -1.56 7.09
CA GLU A 130 31.26 -0.45 7.99
C GLU A 130 30.48 0.81 7.62
N VAL A 131 30.58 1.26 6.35
CA VAL A 131 29.89 2.49 5.91
C VAL A 131 28.38 2.36 5.93
N TYR A 132 27.83 1.15 5.70
CA TYR A 132 26.40 0.89 5.80
C TYR A 132 25.91 1.02 7.25
N LEU A 133 26.62 0.38 8.19
CA LEU A 133 26.27 0.43 9.61
C LEU A 133 26.41 1.84 10.16
N GLU A 134 27.51 2.54 9.86
CA GLU A 134 27.76 3.93 10.26
C GLU A 134 26.61 4.84 9.81
N ALA A 135 26.24 4.82 8.52
CA ALA A 135 25.13 5.63 8.01
C ALA A 135 23.79 5.23 8.65
N SER A 136 23.56 3.94 8.90
CA SER A 136 22.34 3.48 9.55
C SER A 136 22.22 3.99 10.99
N HIS A 137 23.29 3.96 11.77
CA HIS A 137 23.37 4.54 13.11
C HIS A 137 23.15 6.05 13.10
N ASN A 138 23.77 6.75 12.15
CA ASN A 138 23.64 8.20 12.00
C ASN A 138 22.19 8.59 11.70
N HIS A 139 21.49 7.86 10.80
CA HIS A 139 20.07 8.10 10.51
C HIS A 139 19.19 7.90 11.75
N ILE A 140 19.43 6.87 12.56
CA ILE A 140 18.69 6.62 13.80
C ILE A 140 18.96 7.74 14.81
N THR A 141 20.23 8.11 15.02
CA THR A 141 20.65 9.18 15.93
C THR A 141 20.06 10.52 15.52
N ALA A 142 20.11 10.86 14.24
CA ALA A 142 19.54 12.09 13.70
C ALA A 142 18.01 12.13 13.88
N SER A 143 17.32 11.02 13.65
CA SER A 143 15.87 10.93 13.90
C SER A 143 15.51 11.14 15.38
N LYS A 144 16.32 10.61 16.30
CA LYS A 144 16.17 10.86 17.75
C LYS A 144 16.41 12.34 18.09
N ALA A 145 17.52 12.91 17.61
CA ALA A 145 17.84 14.33 17.84
C ALA A 145 16.76 15.28 17.36
N LEU A 146 16.21 15.04 16.16
CA LEU A 146 15.09 15.83 15.63
C LEU A 146 13.85 15.73 16.53
N ARG A 147 13.54 14.55 17.08
CA ARG A 147 12.43 14.36 18.01
C ARG A 147 12.63 15.09 19.33
N GLU A 148 13.84 15.06 19.89
CA GLU A 148 14.21 15.79 21.11
C GLU A 148 14.08 17.30 20.90
N ARG A 149 14.28 17.79 19.69
CA ARG A 149 14.05 19.17 19.27
C ARG A 149 12.58 19.50 18.94
N GLY A 150 11.64 18.58 19.21
CA GLY A 150 10.21 18.78 19.06
C GLY A 150 9.64 18.45 17.65
N VAL A 151 10.44 17.89 16.75
CA VAL A 151 9.93 17.42 15.46
C VAL A 151 9.02 16.21 15.68
N VAL A 152 7.85 16.23 15.04
CA VAL A 152 6.86 15.16 15.21
C VAL A 152 7.43 13.83 14.69
N LYS A 153 7.22 12.74 15.43
CA LYS A 153 7.74 11.41 15.15
C LYS A 153 7.61 10.98 13.68
N GLN A 154 6.43 11.15 13.09
CA GLN A 154 6.19 10.74 11.71
C GLN A 154 6.97 11.58 10.68
N GLU A 155 7.33 12.81 11.01
CA GLU A 155 8.17 13.69 10.18
C GLU A 155 9.64 13.32 10.33
N ALA A 156 10.15 13.22 11.56
CA ALA A 156 11.52 12.79 11.84
C ALA A 156 11.82 11.40 11.23
N ALA A 157 10.85 10.50 11.23
CA ALA A 157 11.02 9.16 10.68
C ALA A 157 11.24 9.11 9.15
N LYS A 158 11.06 10.20 8.40
CA LYS A 158 11.31 10.25 6.94
C LYS A 158 12.79 10.24 6.59
N ILE A 159 13.64 10.57 7.55
CA ILE A 159 15.10 10.49 7.38
C ILE A 159 15.62 9.06 7.49
N LEU A 160 14.90 8.19 8.21
CA LEU A 160 15.25 6.78 8.31
C LEU A 160 15.18 6.11 6.93
N HIS A 161 15.97 5.08 6.75
CA HIS A 161 15.97 4.22 5.58
C HIS A 161 15.05 2.99 5.77
N TYR A 162 14.93 2.13 4.76
CA TYR A 162 14.12 0.91 4.83
C TYR A 162 14.86 -0.32 5.40
N GLY A 163 16.15 -0.24 5.66
CA GLY A 163 16.97 -1.27 6.29
C GLY A 163 16.81 -1.35 7.81
N ILE A 164 15.62 -1.08 8.34
CA ILE A 164 15.27 -1.27 9.75
C ILE A 164 14.25 -2.39 9.89
N VAL A 165 14.20 -3.04 11.05
CA VAL A 165 13.26 -4.11 11.34
C VAL A 165 11.86 -3.71 10.95
N GLY A 166 11.24 -4.56 10.16
CA GLY A 166 9.85 -4.49 9.75
C GLY A 166 9.08 -5.70 10.26
N GLY A 167 7.82 -5.77 9.90
CA GLY A 167 7.01 -6.93 10.23
C GLY A 167 5.54 -6.66 10.04
N GLY A 168 4.78 -7.72 10.07
CA GLY A 168 3.34 -7.64 9.92
C GLY A 168 2.75 -8.91 9.35
N THR A 169 1.52 -8.80 8.89
CA THR A 169 0.78 -9.90 8.29
C THR A 169 0.33 -9.52 6.89
N ILE A 170 0.41 -10.49 5.97
CA ILE A 170 -0.11 -10.33 4.63
C ILE A 170 -0.92 -11.56 4.24
N PHE A 171 -2.14 -11.34 3.72
CA PHE A 171 -2.90 -12.39 3.04
C PHE A 171 -2.52 -12.43 1.57
N LEU A 172 -2.14 -13.62 1.11
CA LEU A 172 -1.80 -13.88 -0.30
C LEU A 172 -2.52 -15.14 -0.78
N SER A 173 -3.12 -15.08 -1.96
CA SER A 173 -3.57 -16.28 -2.65
C SER A 173 -2.37 -17.01 -3.26
N VAL A 174 -2.50 -18.32 -3.48
CA VAL A 174 -1.49 -19.11 -4.18
C VAL A 174 -1.21 -18.53 -5.58
N LYS A 175 -2.25 -18.00 -6.23
CA LYS A 175 -2.12 -17.28 -7.51
C LYS A 175 -1.18 -16.07 -7.37
N THR A 176 -1.36 -15.24 -6.35
CA THR A 176 -0.53 -14.03 -6.16
C THR A 176 0.92 -14.41 -5.86
N ILE A 177 1.16 -15.46 -5.07
CA ILE A 177 2.51 -15.97 -4.79
C ILE A 177 3.18 -16.47 -6.07
N ALA A 178 2.45 -17.22 -6.90
CA ALA A 178 2.96 -17.68 -8.19
C ALA A 178 3.27 -16.52 -9.15
N ASP A 179 2.46 -15.46 -9.12
CA ASP A 179 2.70 -14.25 -9.91
C ASP A 179 3.96 -13.51 -9.44
N PHE A 180 4.22 -13.42 -8.13
CA PHE A 180 5.48 -12.90 -7.60
C PHE A 180 6.68 -13.73 -8.08
N ALA A 181 6.62 -15.05 -7.92
CA ALA A 181 7.69 -15.95 -8.34
C ALA A 181 7.99 -15.89 -9.84
N LYS A 182 6.98 -15.63 -10.66
CA LYS A 182 7.15 -15.57 -12.12
C LYS A 182 7.66 -14.23 -12.63
N PHE A 183 7.21 -13.11 -12.05
CA PHE A 183 7.39 -11.79 -12.66
C PHE A 183 8.26 -10.84 -11.84
N GLN A 184 8.48 -11.11 -10.56
CA GLN A 184 9.29 -10.22 -9.73
C GLN A 184 10.74 -10.70 -9.55
N LEU A 185 11.01 -11.99 -9.71
CA LEU A 185 12.38 -12.51 -9.54
C LEU A 185 13.37 -11.94 -10.57
N ASP A 186 12.90 -11.61 -11.78
CA ASP A 186 13.72 -11.01 -12.83
C ASP A 186 13.88 -9.49 -12.68
N GLN A 187 13.14 -8.88 -11.77
CA GLN A 187 13.25 -7.45 -11.49
C GLN A 187 14.44 -7.17 -10.54
N PRO A 188 14.95 -5.93 -10.50
CA PRO A 188 16.02 -5.53 -9.58
C PRO A 188 15.48 -5.40 -8.15
N LEU A 189 14.97 -6.51 -7.61
CA LEU A 189 14.52 -6.63 -6.23
C LEU A 189 15.71 -6.86 -5.29
N PRO A 190 15.66 -6.34 -4.06
CA PRO A 190 16.57 -6.71 -3.00
C PRO A 190 16.65 -8.23 -2.81
N VAL A 191 17.84 -8.74 -2.48
CA VAL A 191 18.04 -10.19 -2.26
C VAL A 191 17.12 -10.72 -1.18
N GLU A 192 16.92 -10.01 -0.07
CA GLU A 192 15.95 -10.35 0.97
C GLU A 192 14.55 -10.60 0.41
N CYS A 193 14.07 -9.73 -0.48
CA CYS A 193 12.75 -9.87 -1.08
C CYS A 193 12.66 -11.09 -2.01
N LYS A 194 13.74 -11.42 -2.74
CA LYS A 194 13.82 -12.64 -3.56
C LYS A 194 13.79 -13.89 -2.70
N GLU A 195 14.54 -13.90 -1.59
CA GLU A 195 14.54 -15.00 -0.62
C GLU A 195 13.15 -15.20 0.01
N MET A 196 12.47 -14.10 0.32
CA MET A 196 11.11 -14.15 0.85
C MET A 196 10.11 -14.74 -0.15
N ILE A 197 10.22 -14.42 -1.44
CA ILE A 197 9.42 -15.09 -2.49
C ILE A 197 9.69 -16.61 -2.46
N GLY A 198 10.95 -17.03 -2.35
CA GLY A 198 11.31 -18.44 -2.22
C GLY A 198 10.69 -19.12 -0.99
N GLN A 199 10.66 -18.43 0.15
CA GLN A 199 9.99 -18.92 1.36
C GLN A 199 8.47 -19.04 1.18
N LEU A 200 7.83 -18.08 0.52
CA LEU A 200 6.41 -18.14 0.19
C LEU A 200 6.11 -19.33 -0.74
N GLU A 201 6.93 -19.54 -1.78
CA GLU A 201 6.80 -20.71 -2.65
C GLU A 201 6.95 -22.02 -1.89
N LYS A 202 7.97 -22.10 -1.01
CA LYS A 202 8.19 -23.27 -0.15
C LYS A 202 6.98 -23.54 0.73
N ALA A 203 6.45 -22.52 1.39
CA ALA A 203 5.27 -22.63 2.22
C ALA A 203 4.05 -23.17 1.45
N VAL A 204 3.85 -22.71 0.20
CA VAL A 204 2.79 -23.22 -0.69
C VAL A 204 3.00 -24.69 -1.02
N ARG A 205 4.24 -25.10 -1.32
CA ARG A 205 4.57 -26.51 -1.65
C ARG A 205 4.37 -27.42 -0.44
N ASP A 206 4.85 -27.02 0.71
CA ASP A 206 4.77 -27.80 1.94
C ASP A 206 3.31 -28.01 2.42
N ASN A 207 2.40 -27.14 1.98
CA ASN A 207 0.98 -27.20 2.32
C ASN A 207 0.08 -27.69 1.19
N GLY A 208 0.63 -28.36 0.18
CA GLY A 208 -0.13 -29.15 -0.79
C GLY A 208 -0.72 -28.37 -1.98
N ALA A 209 -0.18 -27.18 -2.32
CA ALA A 209 -0.61 -26.41 -3.49
C ALA A 209 0.47 -26.34 -4.60
N SER A 210 1.34 -27.34 -4.64
CA SER A 210 2.50 -27.34 -5.55
C SER A 210 2.11 -27.37 -7.02
N ILE A 211 1.03 -28.06 -7.38
CA ILE A 211 0.58 -28.20 -8.79
C ILE A 211 0.12 -26.86 -9.32
N LEU A 212 -0.66 -26.13 -8.56
CA LEU A 212 -1.15 -24.82 -8.95
C LEU A 212 0.01 -23.82 -9.12
N LEU A 213 0.94 -23.81 -8.17
CA LEU A 213 2.13 -22.98 -8.24
C LEU A 213 2.91 -23.23 -9.54
N GLU A 214 3.23 -24.50 -9.84
CA GLU A 214 3.98 -24.88 -11.04
C GLU A 214 3.21 -24.59 -12.34
N ALA A 215 1.92 -24.91 -12.38
CA ALA A 215 1.09 -24.63 -13.54
C ALA A 215 1.01 -23.11 -13.81
N ARG A 216 0.89 -22.30 -12.77
CA ARG A 216 0.85 -20.83 -12.91
C ARG A 216 2.19 -20.26 -13.36
N LYS A 217 3.30 -20.76 -12.84
CA LYS A 217 4.64 -20.36 -13.27
C LYS A 217 4.90 -20.68 -14.75
N ARG A 218 4.40 -21.81 -15.23
CA ARG A 218 4.56 -22.24 -16.63
C ARG A 218 3.57 -21.59 -17.59
N ALA A 219 2.45 -21.08 -17.09
CA ALA A 219 1.43 -20.47 -17.94
C ALA A 219 1.99 -19.26 -18.71
N PRO A 220 1.75 -19.14 -20.03
CA PRO A 220 2.27 -18.03 -20.83
C PRO A 220 1.54 -16.70 -20.57
N ARG A 221 0.43 -16.74 -19.84
CA ARG A 221 -0.38 -15.54 -19.56
C ARG A 221 0.32 -14.59 -18.61
N MET A 222 0.16 -13.31 -18.90
CA MET A 222 0.57 -12.23 -17.99
C MET A 222 -0.31 -12.24 -16.73
N CYS A 223 0.28 -11.83 -15.61
CA CYS A 223 -0.50 -11.50 -14.41
C CYS A 223 -0.98 -10.05 -14.47
N TYR A 224 -1.89 -9.69 -13.55
CA TYR A 224 -2.27 -8.31 -13.37
C TYR A 224 -1.06 -7.51 -12.87
N PRO A 225 -0.72 -6.38 -13.50
CA PRO A 225 0.46 -5.60 -13.12
C PRO A 225 0.27 -5.01 -11.72
N ASN A 226 1.26 -5.23 -10.85
CA ASN A 226 1.32 -4.61 -9.54
C ASN A 226 2.23 -3.38 -9.60
N PRO A 227 1.87 -2.27 -8.95
CA PRO A 227 2.77 -1.14 -8.82
C PRO A 227 4.07 -1.58 -8.11
N SER A 228 5.21 -1.30 -8.71
CA SER A 228 6.52 -1.62 -8.16
C SER A 228 7.52 -0.51 -8.47
N ILE A 229 8.29 -0.13 -7.45
CA ILE A 229 9.42 0.79 -7.59
C ILE A 229 10.71 0.09 -7.99
N PHE A 230 10.75 -1.24 -7.87
CA PHE A 230 11.95 -2.04 -8.18
C PHE A 230 11.92 -2.50 -9.63
N ARG A 231 12.19 -1.58 -10.54
CA ARG A 231 12.17 -1.80 -11.99
C ARG A 231 13.37 -1.12 -12.64
N ASN A 232 13.76 -1.63 -13.81
CA ASN A 232 14.77 -1.01 -14.67
C ASN A 232 14.16 -0.23 -15.84
N GLU A 233 12.93 -0.60 -16.22
CA GLU A 233 12.27 -0.04 -17.40
C GLU A 233 11.58 1.29 -17.06
N ASP A 234 11.61 2.19 -18.02
CA ASP A 234 10.80 3.42 -18.02
C ASP A 234 9.31 3.10 -17.92
N ASN A 235 8.57 4.01 -17.33
CA ASN A 235 7.12 3.95 -17.26
C ASN A 235 6.52 5.36 -17.32
N GLU A 236 5.19 5.44 -17.36
CA GLU A 236 4.47 6.72 -17.45
C GLU A 236 4.89 7.71 -16.35
N ALA A 237 5.12 7.23 -15.12
CA ALA A 237 5.52 8.09 -14.02
C ALA A 237 6.94 8.65 -14.21
N SER A 238 7.91 7.85 -14.72
CA SER A 238 9.26 8.35 -15.01
C SER A 238 9.29 9.35 -16.16
N GLU A 239 8.48 9.15 -17.20
CA GLU A 239 8.35 10.09 -18.31
C GLU A 239 7.72 11.44 -17.87
N ILE A 240 6.76 11.37 -16.95
CA ILE A 240 6.05 12.55 -16.45
C ILE A 240 6.88 13.35 -15.45
N ALA A 241 7.85 12.75 -14.78
CA ALA A 241 8.70 13.43 -13.80
C ALA A 241 9.27 14.76 -14.31
N GLY A 242 9.75 14.80 -15.57
CA GLY A 242 10.23 16.03 -16.21
C GLY A 242 9.16 17.11 -16.40
N LYS A 243 7.92 16.72 -16.64
CA LYS A 243 6.78 17.65 -16.77
C LYS A 243 6.37 18.23 -15.41
N LEU A 244 6.42 17.43 -14.35
CA LEU A 244 6.15 17.87 -13.00
C LEU A 244 7.10 18.98 -12.56
N TYR A 245 8.39 18.87 -12.87
CA TYR A 245 9.36 19.94 -12.57
C TYR A 245 9.03 21.25 -13.33
N LYS A 246 8.61 21.15 -14.58
CA LYS A 246 8.27 22.33 -15.41
C LYS A 246 7.00 23.04 -14.94
N ASN A 247 6.04 22.30 -14.37
CA ASN A 247 4.76 22.84 -13.90
C ASN A 247 4.77 23.32 -12.43
N GLY A 248 5.90 23.28 -11.79
CA GLY A 248 6.01 23.53 -10.36
C GLY A 248 5.74 22.24 -9.58
N TRP A 249 6.80 21.56 -9.26
CA TRP A 249 6.87 20.23 -8.62
C TRP A 249 6.02 20.06 -7.34
N GLU A 250 5.57 21.16 -6.74
CA GLU A 250 4.73 21.14 -5.53
C GLU A 250 3.25 20.86 -5.82
N ASN A 251 2.82 20.97 -7.06
CA ASN A 251 1.42 20.87 -7.43
C ASN A 251 1.17 19.61 -8.27
N PRO A 252 0.03 18.95 -8.05
CA PRO A 252 -0.40 17.88 -8.94
C PRO A 252 -0.58 18.41 -10.35
N LEU A 253 -0.33 17.56 -11.34
CA LEU A 253 -0.55 17.81 -12.76
C LEU A 253 -1.75 16.99 -13.22
N LEU A 254 -2.77 17.66 -13.75
CA LEU A 254 -3.87 16.99 -14.41
C LEU A 254 -3.40 16.44 -15.77
N LEU A 255 -3.52 15.13 -15.95
CA LEU A 255 -3.19 14.45 -17.20
C LEU A 255 -4.42 14.23 -18.06
N HIS A 256 -5.54 13.88 -17.44
CA HIS A 256 -6.78 13.54 -18.11
C HIS A 256 -7.97 13.73 -17.16
N ALA A 257 -9.09 14.22 -17.71
CA ALA A 257 -10.38 14.18 -17.06
C ALA A 257 -11.47 13.84 -18.08
N HIS A 258 -12.27 12.84 -17.79
CA HIS A 258 -13.46 12.48 -18.55
C HIS A 258 -14.65 12.38 -17.62
N VAL A 259 -15.63 13.22 -17.82
CA VAL A 259 -16.90 13.19 -17.14
C VAL A 259 -17.96 12.81 -18.18
N PRO A 260 -18.72 11.73 -17.97
CA PRO A 260 -19.78 11.37 -18.89
C PRO A 260 -20.80 12.50 -19.04
N ASP A 261 -21.17 12.85 -20.27
CA ASP A 261 -22.29 13.73 -20.53
C ASP A 261 -23.61 12.96 -20.25
N SER A 262 -24.05 13.01 -19.00
CA SER A 262 -25.15 12.21 -18.51
C SER A 262 -26.06 13.02 -17.57
N ARG A 263 -27.26 13.35 -18.06
CA ARG A 263 -28.32 13.95 -17.22
C ARG A 263 -28.68 13.08 -16.02
N LEU A 264 -28.52 11.76 -16.15
CA LEU A 264 -28.77 10.83 -15.04
C LEU A 264 -27.71 10.97 -13.94
N LEU A 265 -26.44 11.09 -14.31
CA LEU A 265 -25.35 11.33 -13.35
C LEU A 265 -25.58 12.65 -12.60
N GLU A 266 -25.81 13.73 -13.32
CA GLU A 266 -26.09 15.04 -12.73
C GLU A 266 -27.28 14.99 -11.77
N LYS A 267 -28.41 14.38 -12.20
CA LYS A 267 -29.61 14.22 -11.37
C LYS A 267 -29.29 13.49 -10.08
N ARG A 268 -28.61 12.33 -10.17
CA ARG A 268 -28.30 11.49 -9.00
C ARG A 268 -27.33 12.19 -8.03
N VAL A 269 -26.33 12.90 -8.55
CA VAL A 269 -25.39 13.65 -7.68
C VAL A 269 -26.11 14.79 -6.97
N LYS A 270 -26.97 15.55 -7.66
CA LYS A 270 -27.79 16.60 -7.03
C LYS A 270 -28.75 16.04 -5.98
N GLU A 271 -29.38 14.91 -6.27
CA GLU A 271 -30.24 14.21 -5.32
C GLU A 271 -29.46 13.76 -4.07
N TYR A 272 -28.27 13.17 -4.27
CA TYR A 272 -27.40 12.78 -3.16
C TYR A 272 -27.01 13.99 -2.30
N VAL A 273 -26.57 15.08 -2.90
CA VAL A 273 -26.19 16.31 -2.18
C VAL A 273 -27.37 16.91 -1.42
N SER A 274 -28.56 16.94 -2.01
CA SER A 274 -29.78 17.40 -1.33
C SER A 274 -30.12 16.54 -0.12
N LEU A 275 -30.06 15.22 -0.28
CA LEU A 275 -30.33 14.28 0.79
C LEU A 275 -29.25 14.36 1.90
N LEU A 276 -27.99 14.57 1.53
CA LEU A 276 -26.89 14.74 2.45
C LEU A 276 -27.07 15.99 3.32
N ASN A 277 -27.46 17.12 2.71
CA ASN A 277 -27.76 18.35 3.46
C ASN A 277 -28.89 18.13 4.45
N LYS A 278 -29.99 17.47 4.04
CA LYS A 278 -31.08 17.11 4.92
C LYS A 278 -30.65 16.17 6.05
N ALA A 279 -29.81 15.20 5.75
CA ALA A 279 -29.28 14.27 6.77
C ALA A 279 -28.47 15.00 7.86
N HIS A 280 -27.79 16.10 7.50
CA HIS A 280 -26.99 16.88 8.45
C HIS A 280 -27.80 17.83 9.34
N GLU A 281 -29.12 17.95 9.17
CA GLU A 281 -29.96 18.82 10.01
C GLU A 281 -30.11 18.30 11.44
N SER A 282 -30.12 16.97 11.64
CA SER A 282 -30.21 16.34 12.95
C SER A 282 -29.74 14.89 12.95
N GLU A 283 -29.44 14.36 14.12
CA GLU A 283 -29.12 12.95 14.33
C GLU A 283 -30.23 12.03 13.78
N GLN A 284 -31.48 12.33 14.10
CA GLN A 284 -32.60 11.54 13.63
C GLN A 284 -32.72 11.57 12.10
N SER A 285 -32.56 12.75 11.50
CA SER A 285 -32.56 12.91 10.06
C SER A 285 -31.44 12.10 9.39
N PHE A 286 -30.27 12.02 9.99
CA PHE A 286 -29.19 11.17 9.47
C PHE A 286 -29.55 9.68 9.56
N LYS A 287 -30.04 9.22 10.71
CA LYS A 287 -30.45 7.82 10.90
C LYS A 287 -31.49 7.41 9.85
N ASP A 288 -32.47 8.29 9.57
CA ASP A 288 -33.53 8.04 8.61
C ASP A 288 -33.07 8.01 7.15
N ASN A 289 -31.97 8.73 6.82
CA ASN A 289 -31.52 8.90 5.44
C ASN A 289 -30.24 8.13 5.10
N LYS A 290 -29.49 7.58 6.07
CA LYS A 290 -28.17 6.95 5.85
C LYS A 290 -28.18 5.80 4.84
N GLU A 291 -29.24 4.98 4.82
CA GLU A 291 -29.35 3.86 3.89
C GLU A 291 -29.59 4.35 2.46
N ASN A 292 -30.47 5.35 2.29
CA ASN A 292 -30.72 5.98 1.00
C ASN A 292 -29.43 6.66 0.47
N LEU A 293 -28.72 7.39 1.33
CA LEU A 293 -27.42 7.97 0.97
C LEU A 293 -26.43 6.89 0.49
N ALA A 294 -26.29 5.79 1.22
CA ALA A 294 -25.40 4.70 0.84
C ALA A 294 -25.83 4.03 -0.48
N GLN A 295 -27.14 3.88 -0.71
CA GLN A 295 -27.67 3.30 -1.93
C GLN A 295 -27.41 4.20 -3.15
N ILE A 296 -27.70 5.50 -3.04
CA ILE A 296 -27.47 6.46 -4.13
C ILE A 296 -25.97 6.59 -4.42
N ALA A 297 -25.12 6.71 -3.40
CA ALA A 297 -23.67 6.77 -3.57
C ALA A 297 -23.13 5.54 -4.30
N ARG A 298 -23.62 4.34 -3.94
CA ARG A 298 -23.23 3.08 -4.59
C ARG A 298 -23.66 3.05 -6.05
N ALA A 299 -24.88 3.50 -6.35
CA ALA A 299 -25.39 3.57 -7.72
C ALA A 299 -24.58 4.57 -8.56
N ILE A 300 -24.23 5.75 -8.02
CA ILE A 300 -23.41 6.72 -8.72
C ILE A 300 -22.01 6.13 -8.99
N ALA A 301 -21.37 5.55 -7.98
CA ALA A 301 -20.03 5.01 -8.11
C ALA A 301 -19.93 3.81 -9.07
N GLY A 302 -20.99 2.99 -9.16
CA GLY A 302 -21.00 1.76 -9.96
C GLY A 302 -21.52 1.91 -11.39
N ASP A 303 -22.48 2.81 -11.61
CA ASP A 303 -23.22 2.88 -12.88
C ASP A 303 -22.53 3.74 -13.96
N PHE A 304 -21.47 4.47 -13.61
CA PHE A 304 -20.76 5.37 -14.54
C PHE A 304 -19.26 5.02 -14.65
N PRO A 305 -18.91 3.81 -15.14
CA PRO A 305 -17.51 3.35 -15.20
C PRO A 305 -16.66 4.12 -16.21
N SER A 306 -17.26 4.90 -17.11
CA SER A 306 -16.55 5.77 -18.04
C SER A 306 -15.95 7.01 -17.38
N PHE A 307 -16.42 7.41 -16.20
CA PHE A 307 -15.79 8.50 -15.45
C PHE A 307 -14.34 8.14 -15.12
N SER A 308 -13.42 9.04 -15.43
CA SER A 308 -12.03 8.87 -15.03
C SER A 308 -11.28 10.18 -14.93
N VAL A 309 -10.43 10.29 -13.92
CA VAL A 309 -9.49 11.40 -13.75
C VAL A 309 -8.11 10.82 -13.53
N SER A 310 -7.10 11.33 -14.24
CA SER A 310 -5.71 10.96 -14.04
C SER A 310 -4.89 12.17 -13.62
N LEU A 311 -4.16 12.04 -12.54
CA LEU A 311 -3.29 13.05 -11.96
C LEU A 311 -1.88 12.48 -11.79
N ALA A 312 -0.89 13.37 -11.87
CA ALA A 312 0.49 13.06 -11.55
C ALA A 312 1.02 14.00 -10.48
N GLU A 313 1.90 13.50 -9.62
CA GLU A 313 2.49 14.27 -8.53
C GLU A 313 3.80 13.65 -8.04
N PHE A 314 4.56 14.38 -7.23
CA PHE A 314 5.66 13.81 -6.48
C PHE A 314 5.23 13.47 -5.06
N VAL A 315 5.49 12.23 -4.65
CA VAL A 315 5.24 11.75 -3.28
C VAL A 315 6.52 11.17 -2.67
N PRO A 316 6.78 11.36 -1.36
CA PRO A 316 7.85 10.64 -0.70
C PRO A 316 7.65 9.12 -0.79
N TRP A 317 8.74 8.36 -0.91
CA TRP A 317 8.68 6.89 -0.88
C TRP A 317 7.86 6.35 0.30
N ARG A 318 8.04 6.98 1.48
CA ARG A 318 7.27 6.63 2.65
C ARG A 318 5.75 6.83 2.47
N VAL A 319 5.34 7.93 1.82
CA VAL A 319 3.92 8.24 1.56
C VAL A 319 3.35 7.27 0.53
N TRP A 320 4.10 6.96 -0.54
CA TRP A 320 3.70 5.93 -1.49
C TRP A 320 3.43 4.58 -0.81
N GLY A 321 4.12 4.27 0.29
CA GLY A 321 3.83 3.10 1.11
C GLY A 321 2.37 3.03 1.61
N GLU A 322 1.69 4.17 1.77
CA GLU A 322 0.26 4.26 2.08
C GLU A 322 -0.61 4.33 0.82
N ASP A 323 -0.19 5.05 -0.22
CA ASP A 323 -0.89 5.18 -1.50
C ASP A 323 -1.12 3.82 -2.18
N LYS A 324 -0.10 2.98 -2.26
CA LYS A 324 -0.17 1.66 -2.90
C LYS A 324 -1.18 0.70 -2.26
N ARG A 325 -1.63 0.97 -1.03
CA ARG A 325 -2.65 0.17 -0.34
C ARG A 325 -4.07 0.48 -0.80
N HIS A 326 -4.28 1.58 -1.52
CA HIS A 326 -5.53 1.89 -2.19
C HIS A 326 -5.62 1.14 -3.53
N ARG A 327 -5.92 -0.15 -3.47
CA ARG A 327 -5.86 -1.08 -4.60
C ARG A 327 -6.89 -0.83 -5.68
N THR A 328 -7.91 -0.02 -5.40
CA THR A 328 -8.91 0.44 -6.38
C THR A 328 -8.43 1.62 -7.22
N VAL A 329 -7.33 2.26 -6.81
CA VAL A 329 -6.67 3.33 -7.58
C VAL A 329 -5.59 2.70 -8.45
N ALA A 330 -5.74 2.78 -9.77
CA ALA A 330 -4.69 2.37 -10.69
C ALA A 330 -3.50 3.35 -10.57
N GLN A 331 -2.30 2.82 -10.45
CA GLN A 331 -1.09 3.59 -10.18
C GLN A 331 0.05 3.19 -11.11
N SER A 332 0.81 4.19 -11.58
CA SER A 332 2.15 4.02 -12.11
C SER A 332 3.11 4.80 -11.22
N VAL A 333 4.12 4.16 -10.69
CA VAL A 333 5.12 4.76 -9.80
C VAL A 333 6.49 4.70 -10.45
N GLU A 334 7.24 5.78 -10.33
CA GLU A 334 8.61 5.86 -10.83
C GLU A 334 9.51 4.81 -10.19
N PRO A 335 10.40 4.15 -10.96
CA PRO A 335 11.42 3.30 -10.39
C PRO A 335 12.30 4.07 -9.41
N ILE A 336 12.56 3.49 -8.22
CA ILE A 336 13.34 4.13 -7.16
C ILE A 336 14.75 4.52 -7.64
N TYR A 337 15.33 3.74 -8.53
CA TYR A 337 16.68 3.98 -9.06
C TYR A 337 16.75 5.25 -9.93
N TYR A 338 15.65 5.64 -10.59
CA TYR A 338 15.58 6.89 -11.34
C TYR A 338 15.43 8.09 -10.40
N ALA A 339 14.62 7.96 -9.36
CA ALA A 339 14.50 8.98 -8.33
C ALA A 339 15.83 9.24 -7.62
N ILE A 340 16.57 8.18 -7.28
CA ILE A 340 17.91 8.27 -6.71
C ILE A 340 18.86 8.97 -7.70
N GLY A 341 18.90 8.53 -8.96
CA GLY A 341 19.75 9.14 -9.99
C GLY A 341 19.50 10.64 -10.16
N ARG A 342 18.22 11.07 -10.11
CA ARG A 342 17.88 12.51 -10.13
C ARG A 342 18.38 13.25 -8.89
N ALA A 343 18.20 12.67 -7.71
CA ALA A 343 18.67 13.26 -6.45
C ALA A 343 20.20 13.34 -6.39
N GLU A 344 20.91 12.30 -6.85
CA GLU A 344 22.38 12.30 -6.96
C GLU A 344 22.88 13.35 -7.94
N ALA A 345 22.29 13.42 -9.14
CA ALA A 345 22.68 14.43 -10.13
C ALA A 345 22.51 15.85 -9.57
N PHE A 346 21.44 16.06 -8.81
CA PHE A 346 21.17 17.30 -8.13
C PHE A 346 22.22 17.65 -7.06
N LEU A 347 22.52 16.74 -6.14
CA LEU A 347 23.43 17.01 -5.00
C LEU A 347 24.88 17.12 -5.44
N PHE A 348 25.33 16.24 -6.33
CA PHE A 348 26.76 16.15 -6.69
C PHE A 348 27.16 17.00 -7.90
N GLN A 349 26.21 17.41 -8.75
CA GLN A 349 26.48 18.34 -9.85
C GLN A 349 26.34 19.80 -9.42
N SER A 350 25.60 20.07 -8.36
CA SER A 350 25.32 21.44 -7.90
C SER A 350 26.32 22.00 -6.88
N LYS A 351 27.55 21.55 -6.87
CA LYS A 351 28.63 21.99 -5.92
C LYS A 351 28.79 23.51 -5.73
N GLN A 352 28.05 24.32 -6.49
CA GLN A 352 28.08 25.79 -6.46
C GLN A 352 26.75 26.44 -6.03
N ARG A 353 25.72 25.65 -5.68
CA ARG A 353 24.43 26.20 -5.29
C ARG A 353 24.18 26.00 -3.79
N GLU A 354 23.72 27.06 -3.15
CA GLU A 354 23.23 26.98 -1.78
C GLU A 354 22.02 26.05 -1.73
N LEU A 355 22.10 24.99 -0.89
CA LEU A 355 21.03 24.02 -0.71
C LEU A 355 19.95 24.63 0.17
N THR A 356 19.03 25.35 -0.43
CA THR A 356 17.86 25.89 0.27
C THR A 356 16.81 24.80 0.54
N PRO A 357 15.97 24.93 1.59
CA PRO A 357 14.85 24.01 1.81
C PRO A 357 13.95 23.81 0.59
N ASN A 358 13.69 24.87 -0.17
CA ASN A 358 12.86 24.78 -1.40
C ASN A 358 13.54 23.98 -2.50
N TYR A 359 14.86 24.04 -2.59
CA TYR A 359 15.62 23.28 -3.58
C TYR A 359 15.61 21.78 -3.23
N VAL A 360 15.85 21.46 -1.96
CA VAL A 360 15.83 20.07 -1.46
C VAL A 360 14.45 19.43 -1.57
N ARG A 361 13.39 20.20 -1.33
CA ARG A 361 12.00 19.73 -1.45
C ARG A 361 11.63 19.18 -2.82
N GLN A 362 12.38 19.51 -3.85
CA GLN A 362 12.15 18.94 -5.19
C GLN A 362 12.41 17.44 -5.21
N PHE A 363 13.36 16.95 -4.41
CA PHE A 363 13.82 15.56 -4.44
C PHE A 363 13.54 14.80 -3.16
N PHE A 364 13.40 15.51 -2.05
CA PHE A 364 13.12 14.94 -0.73
C PHE A 364 11.97 15.66 -0.04
N SER A 365 11.28 14.93 0.81
CA SER A 365 10.39 15.53 1.79
C SER A 365 11.18 16.40 2.75
N VAL A 366 10.77 17.63 2.93
CA VAL A 366 11.27 18.52 3.99
C VAL A 366 10.06 19.06 4.75
N PRO A 367 9.70 18.45 5.88
CA PRO A 367 8.61 18.91 6.73
C PRO A 367 8.77 20.38 7.14
N LYS A 368 7.66 21.03 7.45
CA LYS A 368 7.67 22.44 7.85
C LYS A 368 8.54 22.67 9.09
N SER A 369 8.40 21.81 10.10
CA SER A 369 9.19 21.82 11.34
C SER A 369 10.71 21.67 11.14
N ILE A 370 11.12 21.06 10.02
CA ILE A 370 12.52 20.97 9.61
C ILE A 370 12.94 22.24 8.88
N ALA A 371 12.13 22.72 7.95
CA ALA A 371 12.48 23.86 7.10
C ALA A 371 12.54 25.21 7.84
N GLU A 372 11.82 25.35 8.95
CA GLU A 372 11.73 26.59 9.74
C GLU A 372 12.83 26.71 10.81
N ASP A 373 13.57 25.63 11.09
CA ASP A 373 14.68 25.62 12.03
C ASP A 373 15.99 25.28 11.31
N PRO A 374 16.98 26.19 11.24
CA PRO A 374 18.22 25.96 10.52
C PRO A 374 19.03 24.76 11.04
N GLU A 375 19.00 24.46 12.34
CA GLU A 375 19.71 23.33 12.91
C GLU A 375 19.03 21.99 12.54
N ASN A 376 17.68 21.95 12.60
CA ASN A 376 16.94 20.80 12.09
C ASN A 376 17.20 20.58 10.60
N MET A 377 17.29 21.67 9.83
CA MET A 377 17.59 21.58 8.39
C MET A 377 19.00 21.06 8.14
N ASN A 378 20.00 21.47 8.92
CA ASN A 378 21.37 20.95 8.81
C ASN A 378 21.41 19.45 9.10
N ILE A 379 20.83 19.00 10.23
CA ILE A 379 20.72 17.57 10.55
C ILE A 379 20.08 16.81 9.38
N TRP A 380 19.01 17.36 8.81
CA TRP A 380 18.29 16.74 7.70
C TRP A 380 19.13 16.61 6.46
N MET A 381 19.87 17.65 6.10
CA MET A 381 20.73 17.69 4.93
C MET A 381 21.89 16.72 5.05
N ASP A 382 22.58 16.70 6.20
CA ASP A 382 23.70 15.81 6.44
C ASP A 382 23.33 14.36 6.20
N GLN A 383 22.13 13.95 6.64
CA GLN A 383 21.66 12.57 6.47
C GLN A 383 21.25 12.24 5.04
N ILE A 384 20.69 13.20 4.29
CA ILE A 384 20.40 13.01 2.87
C ILE A 384 21.68 12.83 2.08
N GLU A 385 22.67 13.69 2.31
CA GLU A 385 23.98 13.62 1.65
C GLU A 385 24.73 12.34 2.01
N GLU A 386 24.73 11.94 3.28
CA GLU A 386 25.33 10.71 3.75
C GLU A 386 24.69 9.48 3.09
N GLY A 387 23.35 9.36 3.16
CA GLY A 387 22.63 8.23 2.57
C GLY A 387 22.90 8.05 1.08
N LEU A 388 22.90 9.14 0.30
CA LEU A 388 23.20 9.08 -1.13
C LEU A 388 24.71 8.82 -1.40
N SER A 389 25.59 9.37 -0.59
CA SER A 389 27.05 9.15 -0.74
C SER A 389 27.40 7.70 -0.44
N VAL A 390 26.81 7.11 0.61
CA VAL A 390 26.99 5.69 0.96
C VAL A 390 26.38 4.79 -0.10
N TYR A 391 25.17 5.08 -0.59
CA TYR A 391 24.56 4.35 -1.72
C TYR A 391 25.51 4.29 -2.91
N ARG A 392 26.06 5.43 -3.32
CA ARG A 392 27.04 5.52 -4.42
C ARG A 392 28.33 4.77 -4.14
N SER A 393 28.81 4.82 -2.89
CA SER A 393 30.01 4.08 -2.46
C SER A 393 29.79 2.58 -2.56
N LEU A 394 28.65 2.08 -2.06
CA LEU A 394 28.29 0.66 -2.13
C LEU A 394 28.25 0.15 -3.57
N ILE A 395 27.64 0.91 -4.49
CA ILE A 395 27.62 0.54 -5.91
C ILE A 395 29.03 0.50 -6.50
N LYS A 396 29.91 1.47 -6.18
CA LYS A 396 31.29 1.49 -6.65
C LYS A 396 32.10 0.31 -6.15
N THR A 397 31.78 -0.24 -4.98
CA THR A 397 32.43 -1.44 -4.45
C THR A 397 31.92 -2.74 -5.05
N GLY A 398 30.87 -2.68 -5.88
CA GLY A 398 30.27 -3.84 -6.57
C GLY A 398 29.00 -4.40 -5.91
N ILE A 399 28.46 -3.73 -4.89
CA ILE A 399 27.14 -4.07 -4.35
C ILE A 399 26.07 -3.69 -5.38
N ASP A 400 25.15 -4.60 -5.66
CA ASP A 400 24.02 -4.32 -6.57
C ASP A 400 23.14 -3.19 -6.02
N LYS A 401 22.62 -2.36 -6.94
CA LYS A 401 21.77 -1.23 -6.58
C LYS A 401 20.53 -1.64 -5.79
N SER A 402 20.04 -2.86 -5.98
CA SER A 402 18.89 -3.41 -5.27
C SER A 402 19.16 -3.66 -3.79
N ASP A 403 20.41 -3.90 -3.40
CA ASP A 403 20.81 -4.05 -2.01
C ASP A 403 21.41 -2.75 -1.45
N ALA A 404 22.06 -1.93 -2.29
CA ALA A 404 22.55 -0.62 -1.87
C ALA A 404 21.41 0.34 -1.51
N VAL A 405 20.20 0.20 -2.08
CA VAL A 405 19.06 1.09 -1.86
C VAL A 405 18.56 1.13 -0.40
N TYR A 406 18.97 0.15 0.41
CA TYR A 406 18.60 0.10 1.83
C TYR A 406 19.03 1.34 2.63
N VAL A 407 20.13 1.98 2.26
CA VAL A 407 20.65 3.15 2.99
C VAL A 407 19.99 4.47 2.58
N VAL A 408 19.17 4.47 1.52
CA VAL A 408 18.55 5.70 1.01
C VAL A 408 17.42 6.16 1.92
N PRO A 409 17.42 7.44 2.38
CA PRO A 409 16.34 7.97 3.20
C PRO A 409 14.97 7.85 2.52
N ARG A 410 13.98 7.35 3.24
CA ARG A 410 12.64 7.10 2.68
C ARG A 410 11.79 8.36 2.45
N GLY A 411 12.37 9.52 2.75
CA GLY A 411 11.86 10.82 2.33
C GLY A 411 12.09 11.17 0.86
N ILE A 412 12.87 10.36 0.11
CA ILE A 412 13.09 10.55 -1.33
C ILE A 412 11.76 10.55 -2.08
N LYS A 413 11.60 11.48 -3.03
CA LYS A 413 10.37 11.65 -3.79
C LYS A 413 10.37 10.86 -5.08
N LEU A 414 9.25 10.19 -5.33
CA LEU A 414 8.93 9.43 -6.54
C LEU A 414 7.84 10.15 -7.31
N ALA A 415 7.93 10.19 -8.62
CA ALA A 415 6.78 10.57 -9.44
C ALA A 415 5.73 9.44 -9.37
N LEU A 416 4.48 9.83 -9.24
CA LEU A 416 3.34 8.93 -9.14
C LEU A 416 2.22 9.42 -10.06
N VAL A 417 1.71 8.53 -10.90
CA VAL A 417 0.50 8.74 -11.68
C VAL A 417 -0.62 7.92 -11.04
N LYS A 418 -1.75 8.57 -10.79
CA LYS A 418 -2.95 7.95 -10.22
C LYS A 418 -4.14 8.14 -11.13
N ARG A 419 -4.97 7.10 -11.29
CA ARG A 419 -6.25 7.18 -12.00
C ARG A 419 -7.38 6.88 -11.05
N TYR A 420 -8.31 7.82 -10.95
CA TYR A 420 -9.48 7.76 -10.09
C TYR A 420 -10.76 7.53 -10.89
N ASP A 421 -11.65 6.70 -10.34
CA ASP A 421 -13.06 6.57 -10.68
C ASP A 421 -13.93 7.46 -9.77
N LEU A 422 -15.26 7.42 -9.92
CA LEU A 422 -16.19 8.19 -9.08
C LEU A 422 -16.11 7.82 -7.60
N TYR A 423 -15.92 6.54 -7.28
CA TYR A 423 -15.77 6.10 -5.88
C TYR A 423 -14.55 6.75 -5.22
N ASN A 424 -13.40 6.69 -5.88
CA ASN A 424 -12.16 7.25 -5.36
C ASN A 424 -12.15 8.79 -5.37
N THR A 425 -12.92 9.41 -6.26
CA THR A 425 -13.00 10.87 -6.37
C THR A 425 -13.97 11.48 -5.38
N LEU A 426 -15.17 10.90 -5.20
CA LEU A 426 -16.29 11.55 -4.51
C LEU A 426 -16.82 10.82 -3.27
N PHE A 427 -16.77 9.47 -3.18
CA PHE A 427 -17.59 8.71 -2.25
C PHE A 427 -16.85 7.88 -1.19
N GLY A 428 -15.78 8.40 -0.64
CA GLY A 428 -15.07 7.73 0.48
C GLY A 428 -13.98 6.76 0.04
N GLY A 429 -13.63 6.80 -1.25
CA GLY A 429 -12.40 6.18 -1.76
C GLY A 429 -11.18 7.01 -1.37
N PHE A 430 -10.31 7.33 -2.33
CA PHE A 430 -9.03 7.97 -2.03
C PHE A 430 -9.18 9.43 -1.59
N ILE A 431 -9.74 10.30 -2.44
CA ILE A 431 -9.77 11.76 -2.23
C ILE A 431 -10.45 12.13 -0.90
N PRO A 432 -11.73 11.78 -0.64
CA PRO A 432 -12.38 12.16 0.62
C PRO A 432 -11.69 11.57 1.86
N LEU A 433 -11.14 10.36 1.74
CA LEU A 433 -10.49 9.67 2.85
C LEU A 433 -9.14 10.30 3.22
N ARG A 434 -8.36 10.73 2.22
CA ARG A 434 -7.00 11.23 2.42
C ARG A 434 -6.92 12.74 2.66
N MET A 435 -8.00 13.46 2.43
CA MET A 435 -8.14 14.86 2.89
C MET A 435 -8.30 15.00 4.41
N CYS A 436 -8.41 13.89 5.15
CA CYS A 436 -8.55 13.88 6.60
C CYS A 436 -7.21 14.20 7.29
N THR A 437 -7.25 14.99 8.38
CA THR A 437 -6.07 15.33 9.20
C THR A 437 -5.44 14.13 9.90
N THR A 438 -6.13 12.98 9.96
CA THR A 438 -5.56 11.71 10.46
C THR A 438 -4.73 10.98 9.40
N ALA A 439 -4.79 11.40 8.14
CA ALA A 439 -3.88 10.90 7.11
C ALA A 439 -2.44 11.38 7.38
N GLU A 440 -1.48 10.82 6.67
CA GLU A 440 -0.11 11.32 6.71
C GLU A 440 -0.10 12.78 6.21
N PRO A 441 0.61 13.72 6.88
CA PRO A 441 0.49 15.15 6.59
C PRO A 441 0.74 15.56 5.15
N GLU A 442 1.77 15.00 4.49
CA GLU A 442 2.03 15.30 3.08
C GLU A 442 0.96 14.72 2.17
N MET A 443 0.49 13.50 2.44
CA MET A 443 -0.63 12.91 1.71
C MET A 443 -1.89 13.77 1.84
N CYS A 444 -2.20 14.21 3.05
CA CYS A 444 -3.34 15.10 3.29
C CYS A 444 -3.21 16.40 2.49
N ALA A 445 -2.04 17.07 2.57
CA ALA A 445 -1.78 18.32 1.86
C ALA A 445 -1.86 18.15 0.34
N THR A 446 -1.28 17.08 -0.19
CA THR A 446 -1.31 16.79 -1.63
C THR A 446 -2.72 16.48 -2.10
N THR A 447 -3.49 15.69 -1.34
CA THR A 447 -4.88 15.36 -1.70
C THR A 447 -5.79 16.59 -1.67
N HIS A 448 -5.55 17.56 -0.77
CA HIS A 448 -6.24 18.85 -0.83
C HIS A 448 -5.93 19.63 -2.12
N LYS A 449 -4.69 19.59 -2.59
CA LYS A 449 -4.30 20.20 -3.88
C LYS A 449 -4.94 19.47 -5.06
N GLU A 450 -5.01 18.13 -5.03
CA GLU A 450 -5.73 17.34 -6.02
C GLU A 450 -7.22 17.76 -6.08
N ALA A 451 -7.89 17.80 -4.94
CA ALA A 451 -9.29 18.22 -4.87
C ALA A 451 -9.51 19.65 -5.39
N ALA A 452 -8.61 20.58 -5.08
CA ALA A 452 -8.66 21.95 -5.59
C ALA A 452 -8.47 22.02 -7.11
N MET A 453 -7.61 21.15 -7.67
CA MET A 453 -7.44 21.03 -9.11
C MET A 453 -8.68 20.42 -9.76
N LEU A 454 -9.27 19.38 -9.18
CA LEU A 454 -10.46 18.72 -9.68
C LEU A 454 -11.66 19.66 -9.70
N LYS A 455 -11.80 20.58 -8.73
CA LYS A 455 -12.84 21.62 -8.75
C LYS A 455 -12.75 22.57 -9.95
N LYS A 456 -11.61 22.66 -10.62
CA LYS A 456 -11.45 23.51 -11.83
C LYS A 456 -11.93 22.81 -13.11
N VAL A 457 -12.03 21.48 -13.11
CA VAL A 457 -12.31 20.68 -14.31
C VAL A 457 -13.56 19.83 -14.21
N LEU A 458 -14.02 19.52 -13.02
CA LEU A 458 -15.26 18.79 -12.80
C LEU A 458 -16.46 19.73 -12.77
N PRO A 459 -17.66 19.26 -13.17
CA PRO A 459 -18.89 20.05 -13.08
C PRO A 459 -19.18 20.56 -11.66
N GLU A 460 -19.73 21.75 -11.55
CA GLU A 460 -19.99 22.42 -10.28
C GLU A 460 -20.84 21.57 -9.32
N TYR A 461 -21.78 20.79 -9.83
CA TYR A 461 -22.64 19.93 -9.00
C TYR A 461 -21.87 18.82 -8.25
N MET A 462 -20.61 18.54 -8.61
CA MET A 462 -19.73 17.60 -7.92
C MET A 462 -18.85 18.25 -6.84
N HIS A 463 -18.71 19.59 -6.86
CA HIS A 463 -17.69 20.27 -6.03
C HIS A 463 -17.91 20.11 -4.53
N SER A 464 -19.16 20.00 -4.07
CA SER A 464 -19.51 19.81 -2.68
C SER A 464 -19.06 18.45 -2.12
N LEU A 465 -18.80 17.46 -3.00
CA LEU A 465 -18.33 16.13 -2.63
C LEU A 465 -16.81 16.00 -2.61
N LEU A 466 -16.09 16.97 -3.19
CA LEU A 466 -14.62 17.07 -3.12
C LEU A 466 -14.19 17.68 -1.78
N ASN A 467 -14.56 17.02 -0.70
CA ASN A 467 -14.32 17.43 0.68
C ASN A 467 -13.93 16.21 1.52
N PRO A 468 -13.34 16.41 2.72
CA PRO A 468 -13.05 15.30 3.63
C PRO A 468 -14.30 14.44 3.89
N LYS A 469 -14.09 13.13 4.05
CA LYS A 469 -15.14 12.15 4.28
C LYS A 469 -16.10 12.52 5.41
N CYS A 470 -15.59 13.16 6.48
CA CYS A 470 -16.40 13.61 7.61
C CYS A 470 -17.49 14.64 7.24
N ASN A 471 -17.34 15.35 6.12
CA ASN A 471 -18.36 16.26 5.62
C ASN A 471 -19.49 15.54 4.87
N GLN A 472 -19.35 14.23 4.62
CA GLN A 472 -20.39 13.40 4.01
C GLN A 472 -21.10 12.55 5.06
N VAL A 473 -20.32 11.82 5.88
CA VAL A 473 -20.87 10.82 6.81
C VAL A 473 -20.66 11.17 8.29
N GLY A 474 -20.14 12.36 8.57
CA GLY A 474 -19.74 12.77 9.91
C GLY A 474 -18.34 12.24 10.31
N CYS A 475 -17.82 12.77 11.39
CA CYS A 475 -16.50 12.41 11.91
C CYS A 475 -16.62 11.34 13.00
N SER A 476 -15.95 10.22 12.81
CA SER A 476 -15.78 9.16 13.81
C SER A 476 -14.50 9.29 14.64
N GLU A 477 -13.64 10.27 14.30
CA GLU A 477 -12.30 10.43 14.91
C GLU A 477 -12.30 11.33 16.14
N GLU A 478 -13.42 11.94 16.48
CA GLU A 478 -13.57 12.79 17.69
C GLU A 478 -13.28 12.00 18.98
N ILE A 479 -13.48 10.68 18.93
CA ILE A 479 -13.12 9.71 19.97
C ILE A 479 -11.72 9.93 20.53
N PHE A 480 -10.79 10.39 19.70
CA PHE A 480 -9.40 10.61 20.09
C PHE A 480 -9.13 12.01 20.69
N GLY A 481 -10.17 12.75 21.07
CA GLY A 481 -10.06 14.02 21.79
C GLY A 481 -9.44 15.16 21.00
N LYS A 482 -9.27 15.01 19.68
CA LYS A 482 -8.67 16.05 18.83
C LYS A 482 -9.76 16.83 18.13
N LYS A 483 -9.96 18.08 18.53
CA LYS A 483 -10.77 19.02 17.77
C LYS A 483 -10.18 19.19 16.37
N CYS A 484 -10.93 18.77 15.36
CA CYS A 484 -10.58 18.94 13.97
C CYS A 484 -11.32 20.13 13.37
N SER A 485 -10.57 21.12 12.87
CA SER A 485 -11.16 22.32 12.23
C SER A 485 -11.86 22.05 10.90
N THR A 486 -11.64 20.88 10.30
CA THR A 486 -12.20 20.51 8.99
C THR A 486 -13.52 19.75 9.08
N ALA A 487 -13.84 19.16 10.22
CA ALA A 487 -15.09 18.46 10.42
C ALA A 487 -16.23 19.47 10.63
N LYS A 488 -17.14 19.58 9.67
CA LYS A 488 -18.33 20.40 9.79
C LYS A 488 -19.40 19.77 10.66
N THR A 489 -19.44 18.43 10.66
CA THR A 489 -20.43 17.64 11.36
C THR A 489 -19.71 16.52 12.08
N PHE A 490 -19.83 16.48 13.39
CA PHE A 490 -19.44 15.32 14.17
C PHE A 490 -20.60 14.33 14.15
N MET A 491 -20.30 13.04 14.34
CA MET A 491 -21.35 12.03 14.51
C MET A 491 -21.81 12.04 15.98
N PRO A 492 -22.70 12.94 16.41
CA PRO A 492 -23.14 12.99 17.82
C PRO A 492 -23.95 11.75 18.21
N TRP A 493 -24.39 10.96 17.19
CA TRP A 493 -25.11 9.70 17.33
C TRP A 493 -24.21 8.46 17.38
N TYR A 494 -22.89 8.63 17.27
CA TYR A 494 -21.97 7.54 17.51
C TYR A 494 -21.75 7.45 19.02
N ASP A 495 -22.33 6.44 19.64
CA ASP A 495 -22.15 6.19 21.08
C ASP A 495 -20.72 5.69 21.34
N ILE A 496 -19.85 6.63 21.60
CA ILE A 496 -18.42 6.42 21.86
C ILE A 496 -18.23 5.51 23.07
N ASP A 497 -18.98 5.76 24.13
CA ASP A 497 -18.87 5.01 25.39
C ASP A 497 -19.30 3.55 25.21
N ALA A 498 -20.35 3.31 24.41
CA ALA A 498 -20.79 1.96 24.07
C ALA A 498 -19.74 1.24 23.19
N HIS A 499 -19.11 1.96 22.25
CA HIS A 499 -18.06 1.39 21.40
C HIS A 499 -16.80 1.09 22.19
N GLU A 500 -16.35 1.96 23.07
CA GLU A 500 -15.20 1.75 23.93
C GLU A 500 -15.43 0.60 24.91
N ARG A 501 -16.61 0.54 25.54
CA ARG A 501 -16.99 -0.62 26.37
C ARG A 501 -16.94 -1.92 25.59
N SER A 502 -17.55 -1.95 24.42
CA SER A 502 -17.54 -3.15 23.55
C SER A 502 -16.13 -3.56 23.11
N ASN A 503 -15.27 -2.59 22.80
CA ASN A 503 -13.87 -2.88 22.46
C ASN A 503 -13.06 -3.36 23.65
N SER A 504 -13.24 -2.77 24.83
CA SER A 504 -12.58 -3.20 26.07
C SER A 504 -13.01 -4.60 26.48
N GLU A 505 -14.30 -4.91 26.39
CA GLU A 505 -14.82 -6.26 26.65
C GLU A 505 -14.27 -7.29 25.68
N ARG A 506 -14.16 -6.96 24.39
CA ARG A 506 -13.54 -7.84 23.38
C ARG A 506 -12.05 -8.04 23.59
N GLN A 507 -11.33 -6.96 23.95
CA GLN A 507 -9.89 -7.04 24.24
C GLN A 507 -9.65 -7.91 25.48
N ASN A 508 -10.43 -7.72 26.54
CA ASN A 508 -10.34 -8.54 27.74
C ASN A 508 -10.65 -10.00 27.44
N ALA A 509 -11.72 -10.28 26.69
CA ALA A 509 -12.07 -11.65 26.29
C ALA A 509 -10.98 -12.32 25.42
N ILE A 510 -10.27 -11.54 24.60
CA ILE A 510 -9.13 -12.05 23.83
C ILE A 510 -7.93 -12.31 24.74
N MET A 511 -7.65 -11.42 25.68
CA MET A 511 -6.57 -11.58 26.64
C MET A 511 -6.81 -12.75 27.61
N ASP A 512 -8.07 -12.97 28.02
CA ASP A 512 -8.44 -14.11 28.88
C ASP A 512 -8.43 -15.45 28.13
N ALA A 513 -8.43 -15.42 26.79
CA ALA A 513 -8.40 -16.62 25.94
C ALA A 513 -6.98 -16.99 25.45
N ILE A 514 -5.98 -16.14 25.71
CA ILE A 514 -4.56 -16.35 25.43
C ILE A 514 -3.86 -16.81 26.71
#